data_cdbf4b5cf7d3325320a560b4c921b8eb
#
_entry.id   cdbf4b5cf7d3325320a560b4c921b8eb
#
_cell.length_a   1.000
_cell.length_b   1.000
_cell.length_c   1.000
_cell.angle_alpha   90.00
_cell.angle_beta   90.00
_cell.angle_gamma   90.00
#
_symmetry.space_group_name_H-M   'P 1'
#
loop_
_entity.id
_entity.type
_entity.pdbx_description
1 polymer ?
#
loop_
_entity_poly.entity_id
_entity_poly.type
_entity_poly.pdbx_seq_one_letter_code
_entity_poly.pdbx_strand_id
1 'polypeptide(L)'
;MFRKIFLASALILSLNLFPLGDNNAEAADVYTVISSSVYQDTGDAALADWIARAICYASSEYNVDPLLLTAVMQTESDYYYGAVSRAGAVGFMQLMPDTAASIGVNPYDPLSNILGGAQHLSTLLKSFSGYGQYSVTNAIAAYNAGAQAVIDYGGCPPYNETVNYVITVSDNYQALLSQYYA
;
A
#
# COMPACT_ATOMS: atom_id res chain seq x y z
N MET A 1 5.73 -13.12 -38.67
CA MET A 1 4.88 -12.47 -37.66
C MET A 1 5.49 -12.75 -36.30
N PHE A 2 6.45 -11.91 -35.84
CA PHE A 2 7.24 -12.17 -34.65
C PHE A 2 6.51 -11.58 -33.44
N ARG A 3 6.04 -12.46 -32.52
CA ARG A 3 5.57 -12.09 -31.19
C ARG A 3 6.79 -11.63 -30.38
N LYS A 4 6.89 -10.34 -30.13
CA LYS A 4 7.82 -9.80 -29.14
C LYS A 4 7.31 -10.21 -27.76
N ILE A 5 7.96 -11.22 -27.17
CA ILE A 5 7.80 -11.56 -25.76
C ILE A 5 8.58 -10.49 -24.99
N PHE A 6 7.87 -9.51 -24.41
CA PHE A 6 8.44 -8.64 -23.40
C PHE A 6 8.56 -9.45 -22.12
N LEU A 7 9.78 -9.86 -21.80
CA LEU A 7 10.16 -10.31 -20.45
C LEU A 7 10.11 -9.08 -19.55
N ALA A 8 8.94 -8.81 -18.96
CA ALA A 8 8.87 -7.99 -17.77
C ALA A 8 9.57 -8.79 -16.67
N SER A 9 10.70 -8.27 -16.18
CA SER A 9 11.39 -8.81 -15.01
C SER A 9 10.39 -8.87 -13.87
N ALA A 10 9.93 -10.07 -13.52
CA ALA A 10 8.98 -10.28 -12.47
C ALA A 10 9.61 -9.91 -11.13
N LEU A 11 9.23 -8.76 -10.59
CA LEU A 11 9.48 -8.44 -9.20
C LEU A 11 8.57 -9.36 -8.37
N ILE A 12 9.12 -10.49 -7.95
CA ILE A 12 8.39 -11.49 -7.17
C ILE A 12 8.37 -10.98 -5.73
N LEU A 13 7.28 -10.34 -5.31
CA LEU A 13 6.95 -10.21 -3.90
C LEU A 13 6.46 -11.59 -3.43
N SER A 14 7.40 -12.44 -3.02
CA SER A 14 7.05 -13.65 -2.28
C SER A 14 6.66 -13.23 -0.87
N LEU A 15 5.38 -13.03 -0.61
CA LEU A 15 4.85 -12.99 0.75
C LEU A 15 5.02 -14.39 1.34
N ASN A 16 6.15 -14.63 1.98
CA ASN A 16 6.23 -15.67 2.97
C ASN A 16 5.34 -15.23 4.14
N LEU A 17 4.17 -15.82 4.23
CA LEU A 17 3.35 -15.84 5.43
C LEU A 17 4.29 -16.18 6.61
N PHE A 18 4.40 -15.27 7.58
CA PHE A 18 5.16 -15.34 8.81
C PHE A 18 5.68 -16.73 9.16
N PRO A 19 6.99 -17.01 9.15
CA PRO A 19 7.51 -18.10 9.93
C PRO A 19 7.42 -17.65 11.39
N LEU A 20 6.55 -18.29 12.16
CA LEU A 20 6.68 -18.36 13.62
C LEU A 20 7.96 -19.14 13.91
N GLY A 21 9.09 -18.50 13.87
CA GLY A 21 10.40 -19.03 14.20
C GLY A 21 10.91 -18.29 15.44
N ASP A 22 11.04 -19.03 16.54
CA ASP A 22 11.76 -18.59 17.74
C ASP A 22 13.21 -18.20 17.38
N ASN A 23 13.42 -16.93 17.08
CA ASN A 23 14.73 -16.33 17.15
C ASN A 23 14.63 -15.08 18.03
N ASN A 24 15.33 -15.10 19.16
CA ASN A 24 15.49 -14.03 20.15
C ASN A 24 16.29 -12.82 19.62
N ALA A 25 15.92 -12.27 18.47
CA ALA A 25 16.07 -10.87 18.17
C ALA A 25 14.65 -10.30 18.39
N GLU A 26 14.47 -9.41 19.34
CA GLU A 26 13.21 -8.68 19.51
C GLU A 26 12.97 -7.95 18.20
N ALA A 27 12.06 -8.48 17.37
CA ALA A 27 11.59 -7.76 16.19
C ALA A 27 11.06 -6.40 16.67
N ALA A 28 11.45 -5.32 16.00
CA ALA A 28 10.97 -4.00 16.35
C ALA A 28 9.44 -4.03 16.34
N ASP A 29 8.80 -3.40 17.33
CA ASP A 29 7.34 -3.26 17.32
C ASP A 29 6.91 -2.54 16.03
N VAL A 30 5.93 -3.08 15.36
CA VAL A 30 5.42 -2.55 14.08
C VAL A 30 5.04 -1.07 14.16
N TYR A 31 4.47 -0.66 15.29
CA TYR A 31 4.21 0.74 15.58
C TYR A 31 5.49 1.60 15.55
N THR A 32 6.56 1.10 16.14
CA THR A 32 7.86 1.80 16.16
C THR A 32 8.44 1.94 14.76
N VAL A 33 8.36 0.90 13.94
CA VAL A 33 8.81 0.97 12.53
C VAL A 33 8.03 2.04 11.76
N ILE A 34 6.70 2.02 11.86
CA ILE A 34 5.84 2.99 11.17
C ILE A 34 6.13 4.41 11.65
N SER A 35 6.13 4.65 12.97
CA SER A 35 6.36 5.98 13.52
C SER A 35 7.75 6.53 13.16
N SER A 36 8.77 5.66 13.14
CA SER A 36 10.12 6.03 12.71
C SER A 36 10.19 6.41 11.23
N SER A 37 9.54 5.63 10.36
CA SER A 37 9.47 5.94 8.93
C SER A 37 8.79 7.29 8.67
N VAL A 38 7.62 7.51 9.26
CA VAL A 38 6.88 8.78 9.13
C VAL A 38 7.70 9.95 9.67
N TYR A 39 8.38 9.77 10.81
CA TYR A 39 9.22 10.83 11.38
C TYR A 39 10.44 11.15 10.49
N GLN A 40 11.05 10.15 9.88
CA GLN A 40 12.19 10.36 8.97
C GLN A 40 11.80 11.24 7.76
N ASP A 41 10.59 11.06 7.23
CA ASP A 41 10.14 11.79 6.05
C ASP A 41 9.54 13.16 6.40
N THR A 42 8.84 13.28 7.54
CA THR A 42 8.10 14.50 7.89
C THR A 42 8.82 15.41 8.89
N GLY A 43 9.70 14.85 9.72
CA GLY A 43 10.31 15.55 10.85
C GLY A 43 9.33 15.90 11.98
N ASP A 44 8.08 15.44 11.93
CA ASP A 44 7.01 15.74 12.88
C ASP A 44 6.68 14.50 13.74
N ALA A 45 7.13 14.51 15.00
CA ALA A 45 6.93 13.40 15.91
C ALA A 45 5.45 13.22 16.33
N ALA A 46 4.66 14.30 16.40
CA ALA A 46 3.25 14.21 16.75
C ALA A 46 2.43 13.61 15.60
N LEU A 47 2.75 14.02 14.36
CA LEU A 47 2.16 13.43 13.16
C LEU A 47 2.55 11.95 13.02
N ALA A 48 3.81 11.61 13.29
CA ALA A 48 4.31 10.24 13.23
C ALA A 48 3.59 9.32 14.21
N ASP A 49 3.42 9.74 15.46
CA ASP A 49 2.64 8.99 16.45
C ASP A 49 1.18 8.81 16.02
N TRP A 50 0.56 9.87 15.54
CA TRP A 50 -0.84 9.85 15.11
C TRP A 50 -1.05 8.93 13.90
N ILE A 51 -0.21 9.03 12.87
CA ILE A 51 -0.29 8.17 11.66
C ILE A 51 -0.05 6.71 12.04
N ALA A 52 0.96 6.41 12.87
CA ALA A 52 1.26 5.03 13.26
C ALA A 52 0.07 4.38 14.00
N ARG A 53 -0.59 5.10 14.90
CA ARG A 53 -1.82 4.62 15.56
C ARG A 53 -2.96 4.41 14.58
N ALA A 54 -3.17 5.37 13.66
CA ALA A 54 -4.23 5.28 12.65
C ALA A 54 -4.01 4.09 11.71
N ILE A 55 -2.78 3.85 11.26
CA ILE A 55 -2.43 2.70 10.43
C ILE A 55 -2.63 1.38 11.19
N CYS A 56 -2.13 1.25 12.42
CA CYS A 56 -2.32 0.05 13.23
C CYS A 56 -3.81 -0.26 13.43
N TYR A 57 -4.61 0.77 13.72
CA TYR A 57 -6.06 0.63 13.85
C TYR A 57 -6.72 0.19 12.54
N ALA A 58 -6.45 0.88 11.42
CA ALA A 58 -7.00 0.56 10.12
C ALA A 58 -6.61 -0.84 9.64
N SER A 59 -5.36 -1.24 9.89
CA SER A 59 -4.84 -2.58 9.57
C SER A 59 -5.57 -3.67 10.33
N SER A 60 -5.85 -3.45 11.60
CA SER A 60 -6.65 -4.37 12.43
C SER A 60 -8.10 -4.50 11.93
N GLU A 61 -8.75 -3.35 11.63
CA GLU A 61 -10.15 -3.31 11.16
C GLU A 61 -10.34 -4.01 9.81
N TYR A 62 -9.41 -3.80 8.88
CA TYR A 62 -9.58 -4.29 7.51
C TYR A 62 -8.71 -5.50 7.16
N ASN A 63 -7.94 -6.03 8.13
CA ASN A 63 -7.04 -7.16 7.95
C ASN A 63 -6.07 -6.95 6.79
N VAL A 64 -5.35 -5.82 6.84
CA VAL A 64 -4.28 -5.45 5.90
C VAL A 64 -2.96 -5.41 6.66
N ASP A 65 -1.88 -5.86 6.04
CA ASP A 65 -0.54 -5.72 6.60
C ASP A 65 -0.23 -4.23 6.87
N PRO A 66 0.09 -3.83 8.11
CA PRO A 66 0.33 -2.43 8.46
C PRO A 66 1.54 -1.83 7.74
N LEU A 67 2.58 -2.61 7.46
CA LEU A 67 3.75 -2.13 6.72
C LEU A 67 3.42 -1.94 5.24
N LEU A 68 2.57 -2.81 4.65
CA LEU A 68 2.09 -2.61 3.29
C LEU A 68 1.21 -1.36 3.19
N LEU A 69 0.30 -1.14 4.16
CA LEU A 69 -0.53 0.06 4.20
C LEU A 69 0.31 1.33 4.34
N THR A 70 1.38 1.28 5.14
CA THR A 70 2.37 2.37 5.28
C THR A 70 3.09 2.65 3.97
N ALA A 71 3.56 1.61 3.27
CA ALA A 71 4.25 1.75 1.99
C ALA A 71 3.36 2.37 0.90
N VAL A 72 2.07 2.00 0.88
CA VAL A 72 1.08 2.61 -0.01
C VAL A 72 0.89 4.08 0.35
N MET A 73 0.67 4.42 1.63
CA MET A 73 0.50 5.82 2.07
C MET A 73 1.72 6.69 1.73
N GLN A 74 2.92 6.19 1.96
CA GLN A 74 4.16 6.88 1.61
C GLN A 74 4.21 7.17 0.11
N THR A 75 3.91 6.18 -0.72
CA THR A 75 3.91 6.33 -2.18
C THR A 75 2.84 7.31 -2.67
N GLU A 76 1.67 7.35 -2.03
CA GLU A 76 0.54 8.18 -2.45
C GLU A 76 0.71 9.66 -2.09
N SER A 77 1.30 9.97 -0.95
CA SER A 77 1.28 11.34 -0.44
C SER A 77 2.53 11.80 0.32
N ASP A 78 3.53 10.94 0.50
CA ASP A 78 4.65 11.21 1.43
C ASP A 78 4.12 11.66 2.82
N TYR A 79 3.05 11.03 3.29
CA TYR A 79 2.37 11.36 4.54
C TYR A 79 1.80 12.80 4.58
N TYR A 80 1.54 13.42 3.43
CA TYR A 80 0.96 14.75 3.37
C TYR A 80 -0.56 14.68 3.19
N TYR A 81 -1.28 15.04 4.24
CA TYR A 81 -2.76 15.03 4.25
C TYR A 81 -3.39 15.97 3.22
N GLY A 82 -2.76 17.12 2.95
CA GLY A 82 -3.26 18.10 1.99
C GLY A 82 -3.02 17.74 0.53
N ALA A 83 -2.52 16.53 0.23
CA ALA A 83 -2.26 16.11 -1.14
C ALA A 83 -3.54 16.01 -1.96
N VAL A 84 -3.53 16.61 -3.15
CA VAL A 84 -4.59 16.51 -4.15
C VAL A 84 -3.94 16.27 -5.51
N SER A 85 -4.26 15.13 -6.15
CA SER A 85 -3.72 14.82 -7.47
C SER A 85 -4.42 15.60 -8.58
N ARG A 86 -3.82 15.60 -9.78
CA ARG A 86 -4.45 16.20 -10.98
C ARG A 86 -5.77 15.53 -11.34
N ALA A 87 -5.94 14.26 -11.02
CA ALA A 87 -7.16 13.50 -11.24
C ALA A 87 -8.23 13.73 -10.15
N GLY A 88 -7.87 14.43 -9.06
CA GLY A 88 -8.78 14.73 -7.94
C GLY A 88 -8.74 13.72 -6.81
N ALA A 89 -7.76 12.83 -6.77
CA ALA A 89 -7.53 11.99 -5.59
C ALA A 89 -7.04 12.82 -4.41
N VAL A 90 -7.45 12.48 -3.19
CA VAL A 90 -7.28 13.34 -1.98
C VAL A 90 -6.66 12.59 -0.82
N GLY A 91 -5.86 13.32 -0.04
CA GLY A 91 -5.42 12.94 1.29
C GLY A 91 -4.29 11.94 1.35
N PHE A 92 -4.05 11.40 2.54
CA PHE A 92 -2.98 10.45 2.83
C PHE A 92 -2.94 9.24 1.87
N MET A 93 -4.11 8.68 1.57
CA MET A 93 -4.26 7.45 0.77
C MET A 93 -4.71 7.75 -0.67
N GLN A 94 -4.71 9.01 -1.09
CA GLN A 94 -5.11 9.46 -2.42
C GLN A 94 -6.40 8.79 -2.94
N LEU A 95 -7.45 8.85 -2.12
CA LEU A 95 -8.73 8.29 -2.52
C LEU A 95 -9.42 9.19 -3.54
N MET A 96 -9.86 8.59 -4.64
CA MET A 96 -10.81 9.24 -5.56
C MET A 96 -12.15 9.46 -4.86
N PRO A 97 -12.80 10.64 -5.01
CA PRO A 97 -14.09 10.92 -4.40
C PRO A 97 -15.15 9.86 -4.69
N ASP A 98 -15.19 9.31 -5.91
CA ASP A 98 -16.13 8.27 -6.30
C ASP A 98 -15.84 6.94 -5.56
N THR A 99 -14.56 6.60 -5.39
CA THR A 99 -14.15 5.44 -4.60
C THR A 99 -14.58 5.63 -3.13
N ALA A 100 -14.28 6.80 -2.55
CA ALA A 100 -14.66 7.12 -1.18
C ALA A 100 -16.20 7.05 -0.99
N ALA A 101 -16.97 7.60 -1.91
CA ALA A 101 -18.43 7.54 -1.89
C ALA A 101 -18.94 6.09 -1.96
N SER A 102 -18.33 5.24 -2.81
CA SER A 102 -18.74 3.84 -2.98
C SER A 102 -18.53 2.99 -1.73
N ILE A 103 -17.57 3.35 -0.90
CA ILE A 103 -17.24 2.65 0.37
C ILE A 103 -17.74 3.40 1.62
N GLY A 104 -18.45 4.52 1.42
CA GLY A 104 -19.13 5.24 2.50
C GLY A 104 -18.22 6.05 3.43
N VAL A 105 -17.05 6.53 2.93
CA VAL A 105 -16.10 7.31 3.72
C VAL A 105 -16.01 8.76 3.25
N ASN A 106 -15.61 9.66 4.15
CA ASN A 106 -15.28 11.04 3.80
C ASN A 106 -13.78 11.16 3.48
N PRO A 107 -13.37 11.34 2.21
CA PRO A 107 -11.94 11.41 1.87
C PRO A 107 -11.25 12.68 2.39
N TYR A 108 -12.02 13.69 2.81
CA TYR A 108 -11.53 14.96 3.37
C TYR A 108 -11.38 14.94 4.90
N ASP A 109 -11.63 13.83 5.56
CA ASP A 109 -11.32 13.62 6.97
C ASP A 109 -10.08 12.73 7.07
N PRO A 110 -9.03 13.12 7.82
CA PRO A 110 -7.76 12.40 7.85
C PRO A 110 -7.88 10.94 8.25
N LEU A 111 -8.62 10.64 9.32
CA LEU A 111 -8.78 9.28 9.79
C LEU A 111 -9.66 8.46 8.85
N SER A 112 -10.76 9.04 8.38
CA SER A 112 -11.66 8.42 7.41
C SER A 112 -10.95 8.10 6.09
N ASN A 113 -10.01 8.94 5.66
CA ASN A 113 -9.18 8.71 4.47
C ASN A 113 -8.26 7.49 4.64
N ILE A 114 -7.58 7.36 5.78
CA ILE A 114 -6.73 6.20 6.08
C ILE A 114 -7.57 4.93 6.16
N LEU A 115 -8.71 4.97 6.86
CA LEU A 115 -9.63 3.83 6.97
C LEU A 115 -10.17 3.42 5.60
N GLY A 116 -10.56 4.38 4.78
CA GLY A 116 -11.05 4.13 3.43
C GLY A 116 -9.96 3.53 2.51
N GLY A 117 -8.73 4.01 2.60
CA GLY A 117 -7.59 3.44 1.89
C GLY A 117 -7.32 1.98 2.28
N ALA A 118 -7.35 1.68 3.58
CA ALA A 118 -7.20 0.33 4.10
C ALA A 118 -8.35 -0.59 3.64
N GLN A 119 -9.60 -0.12 3.70
CA GLN A 119 -10.77 -0.85 3.21
C GLN A 119 -10.66 -1.16 1.72
N HIS A 120 -10.27 -0.16 0.93
CA HIS A 120 -10.09 -0.31 -0.51
C HIS A 120 -8.98 -1.32 -0.83
N LEU A 121 -7.81 -1.18 -0.20
CA LEU A 121 -6.69 -2.10 -0.36
C LEU A 121 -7.06 -3.54 0.06
N SER A 122 -7.77 -3.72 1.20
CA SER A 122 -8.29 -5.02 1.63
C SER A 122 -9.19 -5.66 0.57
N THR A 123 -10.07 -4.87 -0.04
CA THR A 123 -10.98 -5.35 -1.09
C THR A 123 -10.18 -5.82 -2.32
N LEU A 124 -9.17 -5.07 -2.73
CA LEU A 124 -8.31 -5.44 -3.85
C LEU A 124 -7.48 -6.70 -3.55
N LEU A 125 -6.87 -6.80 -2.36
CA LEU A 125 -6.13 -7.98 -1.94
C LEU A 125 -7.00 -9.25 -1.98
N LYS A 126 -8.26 -9.17 -1.54
CA LYS A 126 -9.23 -10.26 -1.63
C LYS A 126 -9.58 -10.58 -3.07
N SER A 127 -9.82 -9.58 -3.91
CA SER A 127 -10.22 -9.75 -5.31
C SER A 127 -9.13 -10.44 -6.14
N PHE A 128 -7.86 -10.18 -5.82
CA PHE A 128 -6.73 -10.77 -6.53
C PHE A 128 -6.07 -11.96 -5.81
N SER A 129 -6.67 -12.47 -4.72
CA SER A 129 -6.10 -13.58 -3.93
C SER A 129 -5.87 -14.88 -4.73
N GLY A 130 -6.61 -15.09 -5.82
CA GLY A 130 -6.48 -16.25 -6.70
C GLY A 130 -5.32 -16.20 -7.70
N TYR A 131 -4.53 -15.13 -7.76
CA TYR A 131 -3.46 -14.94 -8.73
C TYR A 131 -2.09 -15.48 -8.28
N GLY A 132 -2.05 -16.32 -7.24
CA GLY A 132 -0.84 -16.96 -6.72
C GLY A 132 0.20 -15.94 -6.27
N GLN A 133 1.44 -16.10 -6.72
CA GLN A 133 2.55 -15.21 -6.36
C GLN A 133 2.36 -13.73 -6.79
N TYR A 134 1.45 -13.46 -7.72
CA TYR A 134 1.16 -12.10 -8.23
C TYR A 134 -0.01 -11.43 -7.51
N SER A 135 -0.64 -12.08 -6.52
CA SER A 135 -1.83 -11.60 -5.84
C SER A 135 -1.66 -10.19 -5.28
N VAL A 136 -0.59 -9.97 -4.52
CA VAL A 136 -0.31 -8.66 -3.91
C VAL A 136 0.11 -7.63 -4.94
N THR A 137 0.99 -7.99 -5.88
CA THR A 137 1.41 -7.12 -6.99
C THR A 137 0.21 -6.61 -7.79
N ASN A 138 -0.74 -7.49 -8.08
CA ASN A 138 -1.95 -7.13 -8.81
C ASN A 138 -2.89 -6.24 -7.99
N ALA A 139 -2.99 -6.47 -6.67
CA ALA A 139 -3.75 -5.58 -5.79
C ALA A 139 -3.14 -4.18 -5.71
N ILE A 140 -1.82 -4.07 -5.61
CA ILE A 140 -1.09 -2.79 -5.64
C ILE A 140 -1.30 -2.09 -7.01
N ALA A 141 -1.15 -2.82 -8.12
CA ALA A 141 -1.39 -2.28 -9.46
C ALA A 141 -2.84 -1.79 -9.62
N ALA A 142 -3.81 -2.54 -9.05
CA ALA A 142 -5.22 -2.19 -9.09
C ALA A 142 -5.57 -0.98 -8.23
N TYR A 143 -4.83 -0.72 -7.15
CA TYR A 143 -4.99 0.47 -6.35
C TYR A 143 -4.73 1.74 -7.17
N ASN A 144 -3.68 1.71 -8.01
CA ASN A 144 -3.32 2.84 -8.88
C ASN A 144 -4.13 2.87 -10.19
N ALA A 145 -4.19 1.75 -10.92
CA ALA A 145 -4.78 1.71 -12.27
C ALA A 145 -6.27 1.37 -12.30
N GLY A 146 -6.85 0.95 -11.17
CA GLY A 146 -8.18 0.38 -11.10
C GLY A 146 -8.20 -1.13 -11.40
N ALA A 147 -9.08 -1.85 -10.72
CA ALA A 147 -9.17 -3.32 -10.81
C ALA A 147 -9.47 -3.80 -12.24
N GLN A 148 -10.30 -3.08 -12.99
CA GLN A 148 -10.67 -3.47 -14.35
C GLN A 148 -9.45 -3.52 -15.29
N ALA A 149 -8.56 -2.54 -15.20
CA ALA A 149 -7.34 -2.53 -16.01
C ALA A 149 -6.46 -3.75 -15.73
N VAL A 150 -6.30 -4.13 -14.45
CA VAL A 150 -5.53 -5.33 -14.08
C VAL A 150 -6.18 -6.61 -14.59
N ILE A 151 -7.50 -6.69 -14.57
CA ILE A 151 -8.26 -7.84 -15.12
C ILE A 151 -8.08 -7.92 -16.64
N ASP A 152 -8.25 -6.82 -17.35
CA ASP A 152 -8.17 -6.76 -18.82
C ASP A 152 -6.77 -7.15 -19.35
N TYR A 153 -5.73 -6.80 -18.61
CA TYR A 153 -4.35 -7.15 -18.94
C TYR A 153 -3.89 -8.51 -18.37
N GLY A 154 -4.71 -9.13 -17.51
CA GLY A 154 -4.36 -10.36 -16.82
C GLY A 154 -3.21 -10.22 -15.81
N GLY A 155 -2.98 -9.00 -15.30
CA GLY A 155 -1.91 -8.62 -14.37
C GLY A 155 -1.63 -7.13 -14.39
N CYS A 156 -0.49 -6.70 -13.85
CA CYS A 156 -0.10 -5.30 -13.86
C CYS A 156 -0.10 -4.74 -15.30
N PRO A 157 -0.92 -3.71 -15.59
CA PRO A 157 -0.98 -3.14 -16.93
C PRO A 157 0.35 -2.42 -17.26
N PRO A 158 0.75 -2.38 -18.56
CA PRO A 158 2.03 -1.80 -18.97
C PRO A 158 1.98 -0.26 -19.04
N TYR A 159 1.29 0.36 -18.10
CA TYR A 159 1.28 1.81 -17.92
C TYR A 159 2.51 2.22 -17.14
N ASN A 160 3.32 3.14 -17.66
CA ASN A 160 4.55 3.60 -16.99
C ASN A 160 4.27 4.06 -15.55
N GLU A 161 3.17 4.76 -15.33
CA GLU A 161 2.75 5.22 -14.00
C GLU A 161 2.52 4.03 -13.07
N THR A 162 1.71 3.06 -13.48
CA THR A 162 1.36 1.92 -12.65
C THR A 162 2.55 0.99 -12.38
N VAL A 163 3.40 0.77 -13.39
CA VAL A 163 4.62 -0.03 -13.22
C VAL A 163 5.56 0.63 -12.21
N ASN A 164 5.80 1.95 -12.32
CA ASN A 164 6.60 2.69 -11.36
C ASN A 164 5.98 2.70 -9.96
N TYR A 165 4.66 2.86 -9.88
CA TYR A 165 3.93 2.80 -8.63
C TYR A 165 4.14 1.46 -7.91
N VAL A 166 3.96 0.34 -8.60
CA VAL A 166 4.18 -1.00 -8.04
C VAL A 166 5.62 -1.16 -7.55
N ILE A 167 6.61 -0.68 -8.32
CA ILE A 167 8.01 -0.73 -7.91
C ILE A 167 8.21 0.09 -6.64
N THR A 168 7.74 1.34 -6.60
CA THR A 168 7.91 2.23 -5.43
C THR A 168 7.26 1.67 -4.18
N VAL A 169 6.01 1.19 -4.26
CA VAL A 169 5.34 0.55 -3.11
C VAL A 169 6.12 -0.69 -2.64
N SER A 170 6.63 -1.48 -3.59
CA SER A 170 7.40 -2.68 -3.25
C SER A 170 8.72 -2.33 -2.54
N ASP A 171 9.44 -1.34 -3.03
CA ASP A 171 10.71 -0.89 -2.44
C ASP A 171 10.49 -0.31 -1.04
N ASN A 172 9.48 0.54 -0.85
CA ASN A 172 9.09 1.08 0.45
C ASN A 172 8.71 -0.04 1.43
N TYR A 173 7.91 -1.00 0.98
CA TYR A 173 7.52 -2.14 1.80
C TYR A 173 8.72 -3.00 2.23
N GLN A 174 9.67 -3.28 1.32
CA GLN A 174 10.88 -4.02 1.65
C GLN A 174 11.79 -3.26 2.64
N ALA A 175 11.87 -1.94 2.51
CA ALA A 175 12.61 -1.10 3.45
C ALA A 175 12.01 -1.17 4.87
N LEU A 176 10.67 -1.11 4.99
CA LEU A 176 9.96 -1.25 6.26
C LEU A 176 10.13 -2.67 6.86
N LEU A 177 10.02 -3.72 6.05
CA LEU A 177 10.28 -5.10 6.48
C LEU A 177 11.71 -5.26 7.01
N SER A 178 12.70 -4.66 6.34
CA SER A 178 14.10 -4.72 6.77
C SER A 178 14.30 -4.06 8.14
N GLN A 179 13.57 -2.97 8.43
CA GLN A 179 13.60 -2.33 9.76
C GLN A 179 12.87 -3.17 10.82
N TYR A 180 11.79 -3.85 10.44
CA TYR A 180 11.01 -4.69 11.34
C TYR A 180 11.77 -5.94 11.79
N TYR A 181 12.61 -6.50 10.93
CA TYR A 181 13.39 -7.71 11.21
C TYR A 181 14.86 -7.44 11.60
N ALA A 182 15.28 -6.16 11.76
CA ALA A 182 16.63 -5.78 12.17
C ALA A 182 16.88 -6.01 13.64
#